data_1d9594971177c91c51b867c304d636f8
#
_entry.id   1d9594971177c91c51b867c304d636f8
#
_cell.length_a   1.000
_cell.length_b   1.000
_cell.length_c   1.000
_cell.angle_alpha   90.00
_cell.angle_beta   90.00
_cell.angle_gamma   90.00
#
_symmetry.space_group_name_H-M   'P 1'
#
loop_
_entity.id
_entity.type
_entity.pdbx_description
1 polymer ?
#
loop_
_entity_poly.entity_id
_entity_poly.type
_entity_poly.pdbx_seq_one_letter_code
_entity_poly.pdbx_strand_id
1 'polypeptide(L)'
;MIKVSVIIPVYNAQEYLEQCLQSVQRQTMKELEILCINDGSTDDSLRILEEMRREDKRIRILEQTNQGAGAARNLAIESAMGAFVCFLDADDYWIDDSALEKMYESAMMRGVDVCGGQYHTDQKGVLKKINVYGTLCGDPSDEWFIKYAAYQFDYYYTNYIYRRKMLLDHSIFFPLFRRFEDPPFFVRAMSESEAFCVVDVPFYCYRIGYKEVHYTEEIMAEQMSGMIENLIFSKEKGLKKLHRRTYYRILEICNRGFYQFVLQKNTVLLQKLHEANSLIQWNWLEEVCKVREHRLRPLVEMTDDLSEKDINPESCTEKWPLPIEYLNDGNRIVLYGAGDVGKCYFRQIQKNRNVILCAWADQNYEKKIR
;
A
#
# COMPACT_ATOMS: atom_id res chain seq x y z
N MET A 1 -3.87 14.21 -30.79
CA MET A 1 -3.12 14.51 -29.53
C MET A 1 -3.40 13.39 -28.57
N ILE A 2 -2.38 12.83 -27.89
CA ILE A 2 -2.57 11.76 -26.92
C ILE A 2 -3.21 12.35 -25.66
N LYS A 3 -4.34 11.76 -25.24
CA LYS A 3 -5.08 12.18 -24.04
C LYS A 3 -4.51 11.53 -22.78
N VAL A 4 -4.24 10.22 -22.84
CA VAL A 4 -3.76 9.44 -21.68
C VAL A 4 -2.58 8.56 -22.07
N SER A 5 -1.55 8.53 -21.22
CA SER A 5 -0.45 7.54 -21.27
C SER A 5 -0.68 6.50 -20.18
N VAL A 6 -0.84 5.25 -20.60
CA VAL A 6 -0.94 4.09 -19.69
C VAL A 6 0.46 3.56 -19.44
N ILE A 7 0.90 3.60 -18.19
CA ILE A 7 2.24 3.21 -17.77
C ILE A 7 2.21 1.81 -17.16
N ILE A 8 2.98 0.89 -17.74
CA ILE A 8 3.03 -0.52 -17.33
C ILE A 8 4.50 -0.91 -17.05
N PRO A 9 4.93 -0.92 -15.79
CA PRO A 9 6.24 -1.47 -15.43
C PRO A 9 6.20 -2.99 -15.58
N VAL A 10 7.18 -3.57 -16.27
CA VAL A 10 7.23 -5.00 -16.59
C VAL A 10 8.54 -5.60 -16.09
N TYR A 11 8.44 -6.56 -15.17
CA TYR A 11 9.54 -7.38 -14.71
C TYR A 11 9.08 -8.79 -14.42
N ASN A 12 9.50 -9.77 -15.25
CA ASN A 12 9.17 -11.19 -15.14
C ASN A 12 7.65 -11.41 -14.95
N ALA A 13 6.85 -10.91 -15.91
CA ALA A 13 5.40 -10.91 -15.87
C ALA A 13 4.75 -11.76 -16.97
N GLN A 14 5.50 -12.67 -17.62
CA GLN A 14 5.05 -13.43 -18.80
C GLN A 14 3.68 -14.10 -18.64
N GLU A 15 3.31 -14.50 -17.42
CA GLU A 15 2.07 -15.23 -17.13
C GLU A 15 0.82 -14.35 -17.28
N TYR A 16 0.93 -13.04 -16.95
CA TYR A 16 -0.23 -12.14 -16.86
C TYR A 16 -0.21 -11.00 -17.88
N LEU A 17 0.96 -10.74 -18.48
CA LEU A 17 1.22 -9.55 -19.28
C LEU A 17 0.29 -9.43 -20.50
N GLU A 18 -0.03 -10.54 -21.16
CA GLU A 18 -0.93 -10.54 -22.33
C GLU A 18 -2.33 -10.06 -21.93
N GLN A 19 -2.91 -10.59 -20.85
CA GLN A 19 -4.23 -10.16 -20.36
C GLN A 19 -4.20 -8.71 -19.88
N CYS A 20 -3.13 -8.28 -19.23
CA CYS A 20 -2.91 -6.90 -18.83
C CYS A 20 -3.02 -5.97 -20.05
N LEU A 21 -2.23 -6.20 -21.09
CA LEU A 21 -2.20 -5.40 -22.32
C LEU A 21 -3.53 -5.44 -23.07
N GLN A 22 -4.16 -6.62 -23.23
CA GLN A 22 -5.45 -6.76 -23.86
C GLN A 22 -6.53 -5.93 -23.16
N SER A 23 -6.48 -5.77 -21.84
CA SER A 23 -7.43 -4.95 -21.10
C SER A 23 -7.32 -3.45 -21.43
N VAL A 24 -6.11 -2.98 -21.78
CA VAL A 24 -5.87 -1.61 -22.25
C VAL A 24 -6.22 -1.44 -23.71
N GLN A 25 -5.88 -2.42 -24.56
CA GLN A 25 -6.16 -2.38 -26.00
C GLN A 25 -7.66 -2.29 -26.30
N ARG A 26 -8.50 -2.94 -25.48
CA ARG A 26 -9.97 -2.93 -25.61
C ARG A 26 -10.60 -1.60 -25.25
N GLN A 27 -9.89 -0.67 -24.60
CA GLN A 27 -10.45 0.62 -24.19
C GLN A 27 -11.09 1.38 -25.37
N THR A 28 -12.24 2.00 -25.15
CA THR A 28 -12.96 2.78 -26.15
C THR A 28 -12.19 4.02 -26.57
N MET A 29 -11.44 4.63 -25.64
CA MET A 29 -10.54 5.73 -25.91
C MET A 29 -9.43 5.31 -26.89
N LYS A 30 -9.36 5.99 -28.05
CA LYS A 30 -8.34 5.70 -29.07
C LYS A 30 -7.10 6.58 -28.94
N GLU A 31 -7.24 7.77 -28.37
CA GLU A 31 -6.16 8.75 -28.19
C GLU A 31 -5.32 8.45 -26.93
N LEU A 32 -4.88 7.20 -26.80
CA LEU A 32 -3.97 6.75 -25.75
C LEU A 32 -2.66 6.20 -26.33
N GLU A 33 -1.60 6.23 -25.52
CA GLU A 33 -0.39 5.44 -25.70
C GLU A 33 -0.22 4.45 -24.53
N ILE A 34 0.46 3.35 -24.79
CA ILE A 34 0.76 2.30 -23.81
C ILE A 34 2.28 2.25 -23.64
N LEU A 35 2.78 2.77 -22.55
CA LEU A 35 4.21 2.78 -22.20
C LEU A 35 4.55 1.56 -21.35
N CYS A 36 5.17 0.56 -21.96
CA CYS A 36 5.67 -0.62 -21.30
C CYS A 36 7.15 -0.43 -20.97
N ILE A 37 7.52 -0.49 -19.71
CA ILE A 37 8.90 -0.34 -19.29
C ILE A 37 9.42 -1.71 -18.87
N ASN A 38 10.22 -2.35 -19.74
CA ASN A 38 10.89 -3.58 -19.42
C ASN A 38 12.05 -3.30 -18.45
N ASP A 39 11.86 -3.60 -17.18
CA ASP A 39 12.83 -3.40 -16.10
C ASP A 39 13.81 -4.57 -15.98
N GLY A 40 14.39 -4.97 -17.12
CA GLY A 40 15.39 -6.04 -17.18
C GLY A 40 14.81 -7.43 -16.96
N SER A 41 13.66 -7.76 -17.55
CA SER A 41 13.05 -9.10 -17.48
C SER A 41 13.98 -10.17 -18.06
N THR A 42 13.96 -11.34 -17.44
CA THR A 42 14.75 -12.51 -17.83
C THR A 42 13.90 -13.68 -18.35
N ASP A 43 12.57 -13.51 -18.31
CA ASP A 43 11.56 -14.43 -18.84
C ASP A 43 11.08 -13.99 -20.24
N ASP A 44 9.97 -14.56 -20.75
CA ASP A 44 9.42 -14.23 -22.06
C ASP A 44 8.68 -12.88 -22.14
N SER A 45 8.72 -12.06 -21.09
CA SER A 45 7.99 -10.77 -21.05
C SER A 45 8.35 -9.85 -22.21
N LEU A 46 9.65 -9.68 -22.52
CA LEU A 46 10.06 -8.82 -23.64
C LEU A 46 9.55 -9.34 -24.99
N ARG A 47 9.59 -10.66 -25.22
CA ARG A 47 9.06 -11.27 -26.44
C ARG A 47 7.57 -10.99 -26.59
N ILE A 48 6.79 -11.14 -25.52
CA ILE A 48 5.34 -10.83 -25.50
C ILE A 48 5.10 -9.34 -25.83
N LEU A 49 5.85 -8.44 -25.23
CA LEU A 49 5.75 -7.00 -25.52
C LEU A 49 6.00 -6.70 -27.01
N GLU A 50 7.03 -7.30 -27.60
CA GLU A 50 7.39 -7.13 -29.01
C GLU A 50 6.30 -7.67 -29.96
N GLU A 51 5.69 -8.81 -29.62
CA GLU A 51 4.58 -9.37 -30.37
C GLU A 51 3.35 -8.46 -30.31
N MET A 52 2.93 -8.05 -29.13
CA MET A 52 1.80 -7.15 -28.94
C MET A 52 2.00 -5.77 -29.61
N ARG A 53 3.23 -5.22 -29.61
CA ARG A 53 3.58 -3.97 -30.30
C ARG A 53 3.44 -4.07 -31.83
N ARG A 54 3.64 -5.25 -32.42
CA ARG A 54 3.43 -5.45 -33.86
C ARG A 54 1.96 -5.30 -34.23
N GLU A 55 1.07 -5.74 -33.35
CA GLU A 55 -0.37 -5.70 -33.54
C GLU A 55 -0.98 -4.34 -33.17
N ASP A 56 -0.46 -3.67 -32.13
CA ASP A 56 -0.95 -2.37 -31.67
C ASP A 56 0.16 -1.32 -31.60
N LYS A 57 0.13 -0.38 -32.53
CA LYS A 57 1.14 0.69 -32.65
C LYS A 57 1.09 1.74 -31.53
N ARG A 58 0.10 1.69 -30.67
CA ARG A 58 0.04 2.54 -29.46
C ARG A 58 1.01 2.05 -28.38
N ILE A 59 1.52 0.81 -28.48
CA ILE A 59 2.50 0.23 -27.54
C ILE A 59 3.89 0.78 -27.88
N ARG A 60 4.50 1.41 -26.90
CA ARG A 60 5.90 1.84 -26.88
C ARG A 60 6.63 1.06 -25.77
N ILE A 61 7.76 0.48 -26.11
CA ILE A 61 8.60 -0.27 -25.18
C ILE A 61 9.82 0.59 -24.85
N LEU A 62 10.06 0.81 -23.58
CA LEU A 62 11.31 1.36 -23.05
C LEU A 62 12.01 0.25 -22.26
N GLU A 63 13.33 0.23 -22.28
CA GLU A 63 14.12 -0.78 -21.58
C GLU A 63 15.09 -0.11 -20.60
N GLN A 64 15.25 -0.72 -19.44
CA GLN A 64 16.26 -0.35 -18.47
C GLN A 64 16.83 -1.61 -17.78
N THR A 65 18.00 -1.49 -17.17
CA THR A 65 18.45 -2.50 -16.21
C THR A 65 17.55 -2.46 -14.99
N ASN A 66 17.35 -3.60 -14.32
CA ASN A 66 16.43 -3.69 -13.17
C ASN A 66 16.78 -2.66 -12.07
N GLN A 67 15.90 -1.68 -11.91
CA GLN A 67 15.98 -0.61 -10.92
C GLN A 67 14.71 -0.53 -10.04
N GLY A 68 13.75 -1.45 -10.27
CA GLY A 68 12.50 -1.51 -9.54
C GLY A 68 11.36 -0.72 -10.17
N ALA A 69 10.16 -1.06 -9.77
CA ALA A 69 8.93 -0.53 -10.35
C ALA A 69 8.79 1.00 -10.23
N GLY A 70 9.28 1.59 -9.13
CA GLY A 70 9.30 3.05 -8.94
C GLY A 70 10.13 3.76 -10.01
N ALA A 71 11.35 3.27 -10.28
CA ALA A 71 12.22 3.83 -11.33
C ALA A 71 11.60 3.69 -12.72
N ALA A 72 11.02 2.53 -13.02
CA ALA A 72 10.34 2.28 -14.29
C ALA A 72 9.15 3.25 -14.49
N ARG A 73 8.33 3.47 -13.45
CA ARG A 73 7.22 4.43 -13.52
C ARG A 73 7.71 5.86 -13.70
N ASN A 74 8.80 6.25 -13.06
CA ASN A 74 9.39 7.59 -13.19
C ASN A 74 9.89 7.85 -14.62
N LEU A 75 10.65 6.90 -15.19
CA LEU A 75 11.09 6.97 -16.59
C LEU A 75 9.90 7.16 -17.56
N ALA A 76 8.79 6.46 -17.28
CA ALA A 76 7.59 6.56 -18.08
C ALA A 76 6.85 7.89 -17.90
N ILE A 77 6.76 8.46 -16.69
CA ILE A 77 6.15 9.79 -16.46
C ILE A 77 6.88 10.86 -17.28
N GLU A 78 8.21 10.81 -17.31
CA GLU A 78 9.02 11.75 -18.10
C GLU A 78 8.83 11.56 -19.60
N SER A 79 8.77 10.30 -20.07
CA SER A 79 8.66 9.91 -21.48
C SER A 79 7.23 10.00 -22.05
N ALA A 80 6.23 10.15 -21.20
CA ALA A 80 4.82 10.18 -21.56
C ALA A 80 4.47 11.41 -22.40
N MET A 81 3.53 11.24 -23.33
CA MET A 81 3.03 12.32 -24.20
C MET A 81 1.57 12.70 -23.91
N GLY A 82 0.89 11.92 -23.09
CA GLY A 82 -0.50 12.15 -22.71
C GLY A 82 -0.68 13.35 -21.79
N ALA A 83 -1.84 13.98 -21.88
CA ALA A 83 -2.23 15.04 -20.93
C ALA A 83 -2.39 14.48 -19.50
N PHE A 84 -2.84 13.23 -19.40
CA PHE A 84 -2.92 12.47 -18.17
C PHE A 84 -2.02 11.22 -18.25
N VAL A 85 -1.64 10.70 -17.10
CA VAL A 85 -0.99 9.40 -16.94
C VAL A 85 -1.81 8.54 -16.00
N CYS A 86 -1.75 7.23 -16.17
CA CYS A 86 -2.27 6.24 -15.23
C CYS A 86 -1.35 5.03 -15.19
N PHE A 87 -1.49 4.21 -14.16
CA PHE A 87 -0.60 3.10 -13.88
C PHE A 87 -1.37 1.79 -13.87
N LEU A 88 -0.80 0.78 -14.50
CA LEU A 88 -1.32 -0.58 -14.47
C LEU A 88 -0.15 -1.55 -14.22
N ASP A 89 -0.22 -2.32 -13.14
CA ASP A 89 0.79 -3.32 -12.85
C ASP A 89 0.63 -4.50 -13.83
N ALA A 90 1.74 -5.05 -14.32
CA ALA A 90 1.74 -6.05 -15.41
C ALA A 90 1.05 -7.37 -15.05
N ASP A 91 0.76 -7.59 -13.79
CA ASP A 91 0.06 -8.74 -13.25
C ASP A 91 -1.44 -8.48 -12.95
N ASP A 92 -1.93 -7.25 -13.21
CA ASP A 92 -3.30 -6.82 -13.01
C ASP A 92 -4.01 -6.52 -14.35
N TYR A 93 -5.27 -6.10 -14.31
CA TYR A 93 -6.03 -5.77 -15.52
C TYR A 93 -7.18 -4.80 -15.24
N TRP A 94 -7.69 -4.15 -16.30
CA TRP A 94 -8.86 -3.30 -16.25
C TRP A 94 -10.14 -4.06 -16.63
N ILE A 95 -11.26 -3.70 -16.01
CA ILE A 95 -12.54 -4.42 -16.13
C ILE A 95 -13.42 -3.84 -17.23
N ASP A 96 -13.73 -2.54 -17.16
CA ASP A 96 -14.66 -1.87 -18.08
C ASP A 96 -13.90 -1.19 -19.22
N ASP A 97 -14.28 -1.51 -20.46
CA ASP A 97 -13.60 -1.01 -21.66
C ASP A 97 -13.82 0.49 -21.89
N SER A 98 -14.80 1.13 -21.23
CA SER A 98 -15.10 2.58 -21.32
C SER A 98 -14.58 3.39 -20.13
N ALA A 99 -13.93 2.73 -19.16
CA ALA A 99 -13.54 3.37 -17.90
C ALA A 99 -12.62 4.56 -18.10
N LEU A 100 -11.56 4.38 -18.92
CA LEU A 100 -10.57 5.42 -19.13
C LEU A 100 -11.15 6.66 -19.80
N GLU A 101 -12.05 6.48 -20.75
CA GLU A 101 -12.73 7.58 -21.45
C GLU A 101 -13.62 8.38 -20.48
N LYS A 102 -14.45 7.69 -19.70
CA LYS A 102 -15.31 8.32 -18.70
C LYS A 102 -14.52 9.10 -17.65
N MET A 103 -13.43 8.52 -17.15
CA MET A 103 -12.55 9.17 -16.16
C MET A 103 -11.88 10.43 -16.75
N TYR A 104 -11.39 10.36 -17.99
CA TYR A 104 -10.78 11.50 -18.67
C TYR A 104 -11.81 12.63 -18.90
N GLU A 105 -12.99 12.29 -19.41
CA GLU A 105 -14.06 13.27 -19.66
C GLU A 105 -14.52 13.95 -18.37
N SER A 106 -14.69 13.18 -17.30
CA SER A 106 -15.04 13.71 -15.98
C SER A 106 -13.95 14.64 -15.45
N ALA A 107 -12.66 14.26 -15.54
CA ALA A 107 -11.55 15.10 -15.12
C ALA A 107 -11.50 16.43 -15.90
N MET A 108 -11.70 16.36 -17.22
CA MET A 108 -11.70 17.55 -18.08
C MET A 108 -12.91 18.47 -17.81
N MET A 109 -14.10 17.90 -17.69
CA MET A 109 -15.33 18.65 -17.43
C MET A 109 -15.26 19.39 -16.09
N ARG A 110 -14.69 18.75 -15.07
CA ARG A 110 -14.59 19.33 -13.71
C ARG A 110 -13.34 20.15 -13.47
N GLY A 111 -12.40 20.15 -14.41
CA GLY A 111 -11.14 20.88 -14.28
C GLY A 111 -10.24 20.37 -13.16
N VAL A 112 -10.32 19.06 -12.82
CA VAL A 112 -9.49 18.47 -11.79
C VAL A 112 -8.24 17.80 -12.36
N ASP A 113 -7.23 17.64 -11.52
CA ASP A 113 -5.97 17.01 -11.91
C ASP A 113 -5.94 15.51 -11.66
N VAL A 114 -6.90 14.98 -10.87
CA VAL A 114 -6.99 13.55 -10.55
C VAL A 114 -8.43 13.07 -10.66
N CYS A 115 -8.64 11.90 -11.30
CA CYS A 115 -9.94 11.25 -11.35
C CYS A 115 -9.77 9.75 -11.07
N GLY A 116 -10.62 9.18 -10.23
CA GLY A 116 -10.64 7.77 -9.84
C GLY A 116 -11.83 7.00 -10.40
N GLY A 117 -11.67 5.66 -10.48
CA GLY A 117 -12.73 4.69 -10.78
C GLY A 117 -13.04 3.81 -9.56
N GLN A 118 -13.70 2.67 -9.79
CA GLN A 118 -13.97 1.67 -8.77
C GLN A 118 -12.86 0.59 -8.77
N TYR A 119 -12.41 0.24 -7.57
CA TYR A 119 -11.36 -0.74 -7.35
C TYR A 119 -11.94 -2.12 -7.05
N HIS A 120 -11.40 -3.14 -7.69
CA HIS A 120 -11.79 -4.53 -7.50
C HIS A 120 -10.58 -5.38 -7.17
N THR A 121 -10.84 -6.53 -6.60
CA THR A 121 -9.86 -7.60 -6.43
C THR A 121 -10.35 -8.85 -7.14
N ASP A 122 -9.39 -9.61 -7.71
CA ASP A 122 -9.61 -10.93 -8.29
C ASP A 122 -8.86 -11.98 -7.47
N GLN A 123 -9.59 -12.88 -6.85
CA GLN A 123 -9.03 -14.04 -6.17
C GLN A 123 -9.50 -15.31 -6.88
N LYS A 124 -8.65 -15.87 -7.73
CA LYS A 124 -8.93 -17.08 -8.52
C LYS A 124 -10.24 -16.99 -9.32
N GLY A 125 -10.48 -15.87 -10.00
CA GLY A 125 -11.67 -15.61 -10.82
C GLY A 125 -12.87 -15.09 -10.05
N VAL A 126 -12.78 -14.90 -8.74
CA VAL A 126 -13.84 -14.30 -7.93
C VAL A 126 -13.57 -12.81 -7.77
N LEU A 127 -14.37 -12.00 -8.47
CA LEU A 127 -14.28 -10.54 -8.40
C LEU A 127 -15.00 -9.99 -7.16
N LYS A 128 -14.35 -9.06 -6.47
CA LYS A 128 -14.92 -8.35 -5.32
C LYS A 128 -14.65 -6.84 -5.43
N LYS A 129 -15.72 -6.03 -5.42
CA LYS A 129 -15.60 -4.56 -5.31
C LYS A 129 -15.07 -4.18 -3.93
N ILE A 130 -14.07 -3.32 -3.89
CA ILE A 130 -13.49 -2.78 -2.66
C ILE A 130 -13.91 -1.33 -2.53
N ASN A 131 -14.54 -0.99 -1.44
CA ASN A 131 -14.94 0.39 -1.16
C ASN A 131 -13.72 1.20 -0.66
N VAL A 132 -12.96 1.74 -1.61
CA VAL A 132 -11.75 2.53 -1.32
C VAL A 132 -12.05 3.96 -0.87
N TYR A 133 -13.27 4.43 -1.10
CA TYR A 133 -13.69 5.80 -0.75
C TYR A 133 -14.43 5.89 0.58
N GLY A 134 -14.83 4.76 1.16
CA GLY A 134 -15.54 4.68 2.43
C GLY A 134 -16.91 5.38 2.36
N THR A 135 -17.21 6.17 3.39
CA THR A 135 -18.47 6.95 3.50
C THR A 135 -18.40 8.32 2.82
N LEU A 136 -17.30 8.64 2.13
CA LEU A 136 -17.14 9.94 1.45
C LEU A 136 -17.90 10.02 0.13
N CYS A 137 -18.27 8.88 -0.41
CA CYS A 137 -19.13 8.77 -1.60
C CYS A 137 -20.57 8.56 -1.13
N GLY A 138 -21.45 9.44 -1.57
CA GLY A 138 -22.90 9.33 -1.36
C GLY A 138 -23.57 8.28 -2.27
N ASP A 139 -24.70 8.64 -2.89
CA ASP A 139 -25.41 7.78 -3.83
C ASP A 139 -24.53 7.43 -5.05
N PRO A 140 -24.45 6.16 -5.49
CA PRO A 140 -23.69 5.73 -6.66
C PRO A 140 -24.07 6.41 -7.98
N SER A 141 -25.24 7.06 -8.06
CA SER A 141 -25.71 7.78 -9.25
C SER A 141 -24.96 9.09 -9.51
N ASP A 142 -24.20 9.60 -8.55
CA ASP A 142 -23.51 10.87 -8.65
C ASP A 142 -22.00 10.68 -8.84
N GLU A 143 -21.42 11.47 -9.75
CA GLU A 143 -19.97 11.65 -9.78
C GLU A 143 -19.53 12.41 -8.52
N TRP A 144 -18.62 11.83 -7.75
CA TRP A 144 -18.20 12.40 -6.48
C TRP A 144 -17.02 13.34 -6.64
N PHE A 145 -17.08 14.47 -5.96
CA PHE A 145 -15.98 15.40 -5.81
C PHE A 145 -15.47 15.37 -4.35
N ILE A 146 -14.25 14.91 -4.17
CA ILE A 146 -13.69 14.62 -2.83
C ILE A 146 -12.47 15.49 -2.59
N LYS A 147 -12.46 16.24 -1.48
CA LYS A 147 -11.26 16.94 -1.00
C LYS A 147 -10.29 15.96 -0.36
N TYR A 148 -9.03 15.97 -0.76
CA TYR A 148 -8.03 15.06 -0.18
C TYR A 148 -7.87 15.27 1.34
N ALA A 149 -7.98 16.50 1.83
CA ALA A 149 -7.97 16.79 3.27
C ALA A 149 -9.02 16.02 4.09
N ALA A 150 -10.13 15.58 3.46
CA ALA A 150 -11.13 14.72 4.09
C ALA A 150 -10.82 13.23 3.90
N TYR A 151 -10.24 12.85 2.76
CA TYR A 151 -9.96 11.46 2.37
C TYR A 151 -8.74 10.90 3.10
N GLN A 152 -7.57 11.46 2.85
CA GLN A 152 -6.28 11.12 3.46
C GLN A 152 -5.94 9.63 3.44
N PHE A 153 -6.35 8.92 2.38
CA PHE A 153 -5.88 7.57 2.07
C PHE A 153 -4.51 7.66 1.40
N ASP A 154 -3.75 6.57 1.45
CA ASP A 154 -2.38 6.46 0.96
C ASP A 154 -2.14 5.20 0.13
N TYR A 155 -3.20 4.47 -0.25
CA TYR A 155 -3.14 3.32 -1.15
C TYR A 155 -4.05 3.49 -2.36
N TYR A 156 -3.93 2.56 -3.31
CA TYR A 156 -4.74 2.45 -4.53
C TYR A 156 -4.40 3.47 -5.60
N TYR A 157 -3.13 3.92 -5.67
CA TYR A 157 -2.66 4.88 -6.68
C TYR A 157 -2.99 4.46 -8.12
N THR A 158 -3.04 3.16 -8.40
CA THR A 158 -3.39 2.59 -9.71
C THR A 158 -4.84 2.81 -10.12
N ASN A 159 -5.71 3.18 -9.17
CA ASN A 159 -7.14 3.40 -9.42
C ASN A 159 -7.47 4.79 -9.98
N TYR A 160 -6.45 5.56 -10.38
CA TYR A 160 -6.62 6.96 -10.78
C TYR A 160 -5.87 7.29 -12.07
N ILE A 161 -6.38 8.30 -12.79
CA ILE A 161 -5.63 9.06 -13.79
C ILE A 161 -5.15 10.36 -13.15
N TYR A 162 -3.93 10.80 -13.51
CA TYR A 162 -3.28 12.00 -12.97
C TYR A 162 -2.91 12.94 -14.10
N ARG A 163 -3.17 14.26 -13.97
CA ARG A 163 -2.69 15.24 -14.94
C ARG A 163 -1.16 15.25 -14.91
N ARG A 164 -0.55 14.86 -16.05
CA ARG A 164 0.91 14.74 -16.16
C ARG A 164 1.63 16.06 -15.83
N LYS A 165 1.08 17.19 -16.30
CA LYS A 165 1.67 18.51 -16.04
C LYS A 165 1.76 18.80 -14.54
N MET A 166 0.74 18.46 -13.75
CA MET A 166 0.76 18.63 -12.29
C MET A 166 1.89 17.82 -11.66
N LEU A 167 2.07 16.55 -12.05
CA LEU A 167 3.15 15.71 -11.52
C LEU A 167 4.53 16.31 -11.82
N LEU A 168 4.75 16.80 -13.05
CA LEU A 168 6.04 17.37 -13.47
C LEU A 168 6.32 18.73 -12.81
N ASP A 169 5.34 19.62 -12.78
CA ASP A 169 5.48 20.96 -12.20
C ASP A 169 5.84 20.91 -10.71
N HIS A 170 5.31 19.91 -9.99
CA HIS A 170 5.56 19.73 -8.55
C HIS A 170 6.61 18.65 -8.25
N SER A 171 7.31 18.13 -9.29
CA SER A 171 8.35 17.09 -9.14
C SER A 171 7.86 15.87 -8.36
N ILE A 172 6.62 15.41 -8.64
CA ILE A 172 6.01 14.28 -7.96
C ILE A 172 6.40 13.00 -8.68
N PHE A 173 7.32 12.25 -8.07
CA PHE A 173 7.84 11.00 -8.56
C PHE A 173 7.76 9.92 -7.46
N PHE A 174 7.85 8.65 -7.89
CA PHE A 174 7.97 7.53 -6.97
C PHE A 174 9.37 7.55 -6.32
N PRO A 175 9.49 7.41 -4.99
CA PRO A 175 10.79 7.16 -4.38
C PRO A 175 11.35 5.82 -4.86
N LEU A 176 12.67 5.69 -4.88
CA LEU A 176 13.36 4.50 -5.40
C LEU A 176 13.46 3.41 -4.32
N PHE A 177 12.32 3.02 -3.78
CA PHE A 177 12.16 1.91 -2.86
C PHE A 177 11.61 0.69 -3.59
N ARG A 178 11.98 -0.51 -3.17
CA ARG A 178 11.39 -1.77 -3.70
C ARG A 178 10.02 -2.05 -3.10
N ARG A 179 9.73 -1.42 -1.98
CA ARG A 179 8.46 -1.56 -1.26
C ARG A 179 8.05 -0.24 -0.65
N PHE A 180 6.74 0.02 -0.70
CA PHE A 180 6.14 1.24 -0.17
C PHE A 180 6.56 2.51 -0.93
N GLU A 181 6.89 2.37 -2.21
CA GLU A 181 7.18 3.48 -3.10
C GLU A 181 5.91 4.22 -3.53
N ASP A 182 4.80 3.49 -3.60
CA ASP A 182 3.52 4.00 -4.08
C ASP A 182 2.80 4.93 -3.09
N PRO A 183 2.74 4.69 -1.76
CA PRO A 183 2.07 5.60 -0.85
C PRO A 183 2.67 7.01 -0.80
N PRO A 184 4.00 7.22 -0.76
CA PRO A 184 4.58 8.56 -0.83
C PRO A 184 4.27 9.31 -2.13
N PHE A 185 4.28 8.63 -3.28
CA PHE A 185 3.85 9.21 -4.56
C PHE A 185 2.38 9.65 -4.48
N PHE A 186 1.50 8.72 -4.06
CA PHE A 186 0.06 8.93 -4.05
C PHE A 186 -0.35 10.10 -3.15
N VAL A 187 0.16 10.14 -1.92
CA VAL A 187 -0.23 11.22 -0.99
C VAL A 187 0.22 12.60 -1.46
N ARG A 188 1.38 12.69 -2.14
CA ARG A 188 1.86 13.94 -2.74
C ARG A 188 0.97 14.36 -3.90
N ALA A 189 0.68 13.46 -4.85
CA ALA A 189 -0.17 13.75 -6.01
C ALA A 189 -1.58 14.18 -5.60
N MET A 190 -2.18 13.47 -4.65
CA MET A 190 -3.52 13.78 -4.15
C MET A 190 -3.56 15.09 -3.36
N SER A 191 -2.50 15.40 -2.61
CA SER A 191 -2.41 16.63 -1.83
C SER A 191 -2.25 17.86 -2.71
N GLU A 192 -1.45 17.77 -3.78
CA GLU A 192 -1.27 18.88 -4.74
C GLU A 192 -2.51 19.08 -5.62
N SER A 193 -3.25 18.03 -5.93
CA SER A 193 -4.55 18.14 -6.61
C SER A 193 -5.63 18.79 -5.72
N GLU A 194 -5.42 18.83 -4.38
CA GLU A 194 -6.37 19.30 -3.36
C GLU A 194 -7.69 18.54 -3.34
N ALA A 195 -8.28 18.31 -4.52
CA ALA A 195 -9.53 17.58 -4.70
C ALA A 195 -9.49 16.72 -5.98
N PHE A 196 -10.27 15.66 -6.01
CA PHE A 196 -10.36 14.74 -7.12
C PHE A 196 -11.82 14.34 -7.38
N CYS A 197 -12.13 13.93 -8.60
CA CYS A 197 -13.42 13.33 -8.89
C CYS A 197 -13.34 11.79 -8.92
N VAL A 198 -14.48 11.15 -8.76
CA VAL A 198 -14.63 9.71 -8.86
C VAL A 198 -15.82 9.38 -9.72
N VAL A 199 -15.63 8.47 -10.67
CA VAL A 199 -16.67 7.95 -11.55
C VAL A 199 -17.04 6.54 -11.08
N ASP A 200 -18.34 6.24 -11.01
CA ASP A 200 -18.79 4.89 -10.64
C ASP A 200 -18.68 3.92 -11.83
N VAL A 201 -17.46 3.60 -12.19
CA VAL A 201 -17.14 2.65 -13.25
C VAL A 201 -16.12 1.61 -12.75
N PRO A 202 -16.35 0.30 -12.97
CA PRO A 202 -15.35 -0.72 -12.63
C PRO A 202 -14.08 -0.47 -13.43
N PHE A 203 -12.99 -0.13 -12.75
CA PHE A 203 -11.75 0.23 -13.42
C PHE A 203 -10.65 -0.78 -13.14
N TYR A 204 -10.00 -0.68 -12.01
CA TYR A 204 -8.83 -1.47 -11.67
C TYR A 204 -9.19 -2.80 -11.01
N CYS A 205 -8.56 -3.90 -11.44
CA CYS A 205 -8.67 -5.22 -10.85
C CYS A 205 -7.31 -5.73 -10.40
N TYR A 206 -7.13 -5.82 -9.09
CA TYR A 206 -5.93 -6.32 -8.43
C TYR A 206 -6.02 -7.84 -8.21
N ARG A 207 -5.04 -8.60 -8.69
CA ARG A 207 -4.97 -10.05 -8.45
C ARG A 207 -4.40 -10.36 -7.08
N ILE A 208 -5.06 -11.27 -6.35
CA ILE A 208 -4.65 -11.67 -5.00
C ILE A 208 -4.20 -13.14 -4.99
N GLY A 209 -3.13 -13.41 -4.23
CA GLY A 209 -2.79 -14.76 -3.75
C GLY A 209 -1.94 -15.59 -4.70
N TYR A 210 -1.20 -14.96 -5.61
CA TYR A 210 -0.28 -15.65 -6.54
C TYR A 210 1.20 -15.32 -6.27
N LYS A 211 1.51 -14.29 -5.53
CA LYS A 211 2.88 -13.93 -5.12
C LYS A 211 3.06 -14.08 -3.61
N GLU A 212 4.10 -14.81 -3.22
CA GLU A 212 4.60 -14.78 -1.84
C GLU A 212 5.59 -13.62 -1.69
N VAL A 213 5.40 -12.83 -0.67
CA VAL A 213 6.32 -11.72 -0.36
C VAL A 213 7.33 -12.20 0.67
N HIS A 214 8.58 -12.32 0.26
CA HIS A 214 9.70 -12.56 1.17
C HIS A 214 10.24 -11.24 1.71
N TYR A 215 10.09 -11.03 3.01
CA TYR A 215 10.61 -9.84 3.66
C TYR A 215 12.06 -10.07 4.07
N THR A 216 12.98 -9.36 3.40
CA THR A 216 14.37 -9.23 3.84
C THR A 216 14.51 -7.98 4.70
N GLU A 217 15.63 -7.87 5.40
CA GLU A 217 15.99 -6.69 6.18
C GLU A 217 15.98 -5.40 5.35
N GLU A 218 16.56 -5.46 4.15
CA GLU A 218 16.63 -4.32 3.22
C GLU A 218 15.24 -3.87 2.78
N ILE A 219 14.37 -4.83 2.40
CA ILE A 219 12.98 -4.54 2.01
C ILE A 219 12.22 -3.90 3.17
N MET A 220 12.43 -4.37 4.40
CA MET A 220 11.80 -3.77 5.58
C MET A 220 12.33 -2.36 5.86
N ALA A 221 13.64 -2.15 5.66
CA ALA A 221 14.24 -0.83 5.84
C ALA A 221 13.71 0.19 4.81
N GLU A 222 13.56 -0.22 3.55
CA GLU A 222 12.97 0.59 2.50
C GLU A 222 11.50 0.90 2.78
N GLN A 223 10.73 -0.10 3.20
CA GLN A 223 9.33 0.07 3.58
C GLN A 223 9.18 1.05 4.76
N MET A 224 10.05 0.97 5.77
CA MET A 224 10.09 1.96 6.86
C MET A 224 10.47 3.34 6.36
N SER A 225 11.37 3.47 5.39
CA SER A 225 11.70 4.77 4.79
C SER A 225 10.49 5.43 4.14
N GLY A 226 9.71 4.70 3.36
CA GLY A 226 8.49 5.24 2.76
C GLY A 226 7.44 5.64 3.80
N MET A 227 7.33 4.90 4.90
CA MET A 227 6.45 5.28 6.00
C MET A 227 6.95 6.54 6.72
N ILE A 228 8.25 6.68 6.92
CA ILE A 228 8.88 7.88 7.49
C ILE A 228 8.59 9.08 6.60
N GLU A 229 8.71 8.97 5.27
CA GLU A 229 8.33 10.02 4.34
C GLU A 229 6.86 10.44 4.50
N ASN A 230 5.95 9.48 4.66
CA ASN A 230 4.53 9.78 4.90
C ASN A 230 4.29 10.43 6.28
N LEU A 231 5.05 10.07 7.32
CA LEU A 231 4.97 10.75 8.62
C LEU A 231 5.43 12.21 8.50
N ILE A 232 6.55 12.46 7.84
CA ILE A 232 7.08 13.81 7.60
C ILE A 232 6.04 14.64 6.82
N PHE A 233 5.61 14.12 5.68
CA PHE A 233 4.64 14.82 4.80
C PHE A 233 3.32 15.12 5.52
N SER A 234 2.78 14.14 6.24
CA SER A 234 1.53 14.31 6.99
C SER A 234 1.66 15.37 8.08
N LYS A 235 2.82 15.47 8.74
CA LYS A 235 3.12 16.49 9.74
C LYS A 235 3.21 17.88 9.11
N GLU A 236 3.91 18.02 8.00
CA GLU A 236 4.07 19.29 7.26
C GLU A 236 2.73 19.83 6.74
N LYS A 237 1.90 18.95 6.19
CA LYS A 237 0.60 19.32 5.60
C LYS A 237 -0.57 19.28 6.62
N GLY A 238 -0.36 18.93 7.88
CA GLY A 238 -1.40 18.84 8.91
C GLY A 238 -2.41 17.69 8.68
N LEU A 239 -2.01 16.61 8.01
CA LEU A 239 -2.87 15.50 7.60
C LEU A 239 -2.99 14.44 8.72
N LYS A 240 -3.79 14.73 9.74
CA LYS A 240 -3.92 13.91 10.96
C LYS A 240 -4.37 12.46 10.69
N LYS A 241 -5.29 12.24 9.74
CA LYS A 241 -5.77 10.88 9.41
C LYS A 241 -4.69 10.06 8.72
N LEU A 242 -3.93 10.66 7.79
CA LEU A 242 -2.80 10.02 7.12
C LEU A 242 -1.73 9.67 8.15
N HIS A 243 -1.38 10.61 9.03
CA HIS A 243 -0.40 10.41 10.10
C HIS A 243 -0.75 9.19 10.96
N ARG A 244 -2.00 9.12 11.42
CA ARG A 244 -2.50 7.99 12.19
C ARG A 244 -2.47 6.67 11.41
N ARG A 245 -2.85 6.67 10.12
CA ARG A 245 -2.76 5.47 9.28
C ARG A 245 -1.34 4.95 9.20
N THR A 246 -0.39 5.83 8.92
CA THR A 246 1.02 5.49 8.81
C THR A 246 1.54 4.92 10.12
N TYR A 247 1.18 5.51 11.26
CA TYR A 247 1.50 4.96 12.57
C TYR A 247 1.00 3.51 12.75
N TYR A 248 -0.28 3.25 12.44
CA TYR A 248 -0.83 1.88 12.57
C TYR A 248 -0.16 0.88 11.61
N ARG A 249 0.28 1.31 10.44
CA ARG A 249 1.05 0.45 9.53
C ARG A 249 2.42 0.11 10.07
N ILE A 250 3.09 1.05 10.70
CA ILE A 250 4.36 0.80 11.39
C ILE A 250 4.13 -0.27 12.48
N LEU A 251 3.08 -0.12 13.28
CA LEU A 251 2.72 -1.14 14.28
C LEU A 251 2.47 -2.52 13.65
N GLU A 252 1.75 -2.57 12.53
CA GLU A 252 1.45 -3.83 11.82
C GLU A 252 2.71 -4.52 11.30
N ILE A 253 3.64 -3.76 10.72
CA ILE A 253 4.93 -4.28 10.24
C ILE A 253 5.76 -4.79 11.40
N CYS A 254 5.83 -4.05 12.49
CA CYS A 254 6.52 -4.48 13.70
C CYS A 254 5.98 -5.84 14.19
N ASN A 255 4.67 -6.04 14.15
CA ASN A 255 4.03 -7.30 14.53
C ASN A 255 4.28 -8.45 13.54
N ARG A 256 4.60 -8.17 12.26
CA ARG A 256 4.79 -9.19 11.20
C ARG A 256 6.22 -9.73 11.08
N GLY A 257 7.09 -9.48 12.01
CA GLY A 257 8.43 -10.07 12.03
C GLY A 257 9.58 -9.06 12.09
N PHE A 258 9.30 -7.75 12.05
CA PHE A 258 10.29 -6.72 12.25
C PHE A 258 11.10 -6.94 13.54
N TYR A 259 10.45 -7.39 14.62
CA TYR A 259 11.12 -7.73 15.86
C TYR A 259 12.16 -8.84 15.75
N GLN A 260 12.04 -9.77 14.79
CA GLN A 260 13.08 -10.78 14.57
C GLN A 260 14.39 -10.15 14.15
N PHE A 261 14.33 -9.11 13.30
CA PHE A 261 15.52 -8.37 12.86
C PHE A 261 16.04 -7.44 13.95
N VAL A 262 15.16 -6.83 14.73
CA VAL A 262 15.53 -6.00 15.87
C VAL A 262 16.25 -6.84 16.94
N LEU A 263 15.79 -8.05 17.23
CA LEU A 263 16.43 -8.99 18.16
C LEU A 263 17.82 -9.45 17.68
N GLN A 264 18.06 -9.44 16.37
CA GLN A 264 19.39 -9.71 15.79
C GLN A 264 20.35 -8.51 15.86
N LYS A 265 19.98 -7.46 16.63
CA LYS A 265 20.73 -6.21 16.79
C LYS A 265 20.97 -5.45 15.48
N ASN A 266 19.98 -5.50 14.58
CA ASN A 266 20.04 -4.73 13.36
C ASN A 266 19.97 -3.22 13.64
N THR A 267 21.11 -2.56 13.53
CA THR A 267 21.26 -1.13 13.85
C THR A 267 20.48 -0.24 12.87
N VAL A 268 20.36 -0.63 11.60
CA VAL A 268 19.68 0.17 10.57
C VAL A 268 18.17 0.22 10.84
N LEU A 269 17.55 -0.93 11.09
CA LEU A 269 16.10 -0.99 11.38
C LEU A 269 15.76 -0.32 12.71
N LEU A 270 16.62 -0.47 13.72
CA LEU A 270 16.46 0.25 15.00
C LEU A 270 16.53 1.77 14.80
N GLN A 271 17.51 2.27 14.04
CA GLN A 271 17.60 3.71 13.75
C GLN A 271 16.35 4.23 13.03
N LYS A 272 15.85 3.50 12.03
CA LYS A 272 14.58 3.89 11.34
C LYS A 272 13.36 3.86 12.27
N LEU A 273 13.32 2.93 13.20
CA LEU A 273 12.26 2.87 14.19
C LEU A 273 12.32 4.07 15.15
N HIS A 274 13.52 4.44 15.62
CA HIS A 274 13.75 5.65 16.43
C HIS A 274 13.38 6.91 15.65
N GLU A 275 13.76 7.00 14.38
CA GLU A 275 13.40 8.12 13.50
C GLU A 275 11.89 8.23 13.37
N ALA A 276 11.20 7.14 12.99
CA ALA A 276 9.74 7.12 12.89
C ALA A 276 9.07 7.55 14.20
N ASN A 277 9.53 7.01 15.32
CA ASN A 277 9.00 7.32 16.65
C ASN A 277 9.15 8.82 17.00
N SER A 278 10.25 9.46 16.63
CA SER A 278 10.50 10.89 16.86
C SER A 278 9.56 11.81 16.06
N LEU A 279 9.00 11.32 14.97
CA LEU A 279 8.10 12.06 14.09
C LEU A 279 6.64 11.98 14.52
N ILE A 280 6.26 11.01 15.36
CA ILE A 280 4.88 10.77 15.75
C ILE A 280 4.31 11.94 16.56
N GLN A 281 3.17 12.43 16.12
CA GLN A 281 2.40 13.46 16.79
C GLN A 281 1.38 12.81 17.75
N TRP A 282 1.79 12.51 18.96
CA TRP A 282 1.01 11.77 19.95
C TRP A 282 -0.37 12.38 20.21
N ASN A 283 -0.45 13.71 20.32
CA ASN A 283 -1.71 14.43 20.49
C ASN A 283 -2.71 14.20 19.34
N TRP A 284 -2.24 13.96 18.11
CA TRP A 284 -3.12 13.63 16.97
C TRP A 284 -3.69 12.21 17.05
N LEU A 285 -2.95 11.30 17.67
CA LEU A 285 -3.40 9.93 17.90
C LEU A 285 -4.45 9.89 19.02
N GLU A 286 -4.25 10.65 20.10
CA GLU A 286 -5.13 10.74 21.27
C GLU A 286 -6.50 11.34 20.95
N GLU A 287 -6.57 12.42 20.14
CA GLU A 287 -7.81 13.09 19.76
C GLU A 287 -8.86 12.14 19.13
N VAL A 288 -8.42 11.09 18.48
CA VAL A 288 -9.31 10.19 17.68
C VAL A 288 -9.50 8.84 18.32
N CYS A 289 -8.52 8.38 19.05
CA CYS A 289 -8.61 7.17 19.84
C CYS A 289 -8.91 7.60 21.26
N LYS A 290 -10.11 7.48 21.76
CA LYS A 290 -10.38 7.41 23.21
C LYS A 290 -9.73 6.15 23.81
N VAL A 291 -8.57 5.78 23.28
CA VAL A 291 -7.78 4.60 23.66
C VAL A 291 -6.85 5.05 24.76
N ARG A 292 -6.99 4.43 25.92
CA ARG A 292 -6.13 4.63 27.08
C ARG A 292 -4.65 4.67 26.68
N GLU A 293 -3.89 5.61 27.22
CA GLU A 293 -2.47 5.93 27.00
C GLU A 293 -1.54 4.71 26.85
N HIS A 294 -1.89 3.59 27.46
CA HIS A 294 -1.07 2.35 27.49
C HIS A 294 -0.97 1.59 26.15
N ARG A 295 -1.80 1.90 25.15
CA ARG A 295 -1.71 1.25 23.82
C ARG A 295 -0.82 1.99 22.82
N LEU A 296 -0.41 3.21 23.15
CA LEU A 296 0.40 4.07 22.29
C LEU A 296 1.85 4.20 22.79
N ARG A 297 2.32 3.28 23.63
CA ARG A 297 3.72 3.30 24.06
C ARG A 297 4.64 3.17 22.85
N PRO A 298 5.75 3.94 22.84
CA PRO A 298 6.74 3.87 21.78
C PRO A 298 7.21 2.44 21.57
N LEU A 299 7.24 2.01 20.32
CA LEU A 299 7.82 0.72 19.92
C LEU A 299 9.25 0.57 20.41
N VAL A 300 9.92 1.69 20.65
CA VAL A 300 11.30 1.79 21.17
C VAL A 300 11.39 1.32 22.62
N GLU A 301 10.43 1.61 23.49
CA GLU A 301 10.46 1.11 24.88
C GLU A 301 10.36 -0.42 24.93
N MET A 302 9.66 -1.03 23.96
CA MET A 302 9.65 -2.50 23.84
C MET A 302 11.00 -3.08 23.39
N THR A 303 11.80 -2.29 22.62
CA THR A 303 13.14 -2.70 22.20
C THR A 303 14.19 -2.49 23.28
N ASP A 304 14.05 -1.46 24.12
CA ASP A 304 14.93 -1.21 25.24
C ASP A 304 14.76 -2.28 26.33
N ASP A 305 13.52 -2.67 26.63
CA ASP A 305 13.23 -3.82 27.52
C ASP A 305 13.77 -5.15 26.98
N LEU A 306 13.85 -5.30 25.65
CA LEU A 306 14.38 -6.49 25.00
C LEU A 306 15.93 -6.49 24.90
N SER A 307 16.58 -5.31 24.88
CA SER A 307 18.03 -5.17 24.78
C SER A 307 18.75 -5.40 26.12
N GLU A 308 18.07 -5.21 27.25
CA GLU A 308 18.66 -5.38 28.58
C GLU A 308 18.58 -6.81 29.17
N LYS A 309 17.80 -7.69 28.53
CA LYS A 309 17.68 -9.09 28.99
C LYS A 309 18.32 -10.01 27.96
N ASP A 310 19.30 -10.81 28.39
CA ASP A 310 19.82 -11.95 27.63
C ASP A 310 18.66 -12.94 27.39
N ILE A 311 17.98 -12.79 26.24
CA ILE A 311 16.83 -13.60 25.89
C ILE A 311 17.34 -14.97 25.42
N ASN A 312 17.09 -15.99 26.21
CA ASN A 312 17.37 -17.38 25.83
C ASN A 312 16.42 -17.79 24.67
N PRO A 313 16.94 -18.11 23.47
CA PRO A 313 16.11 -18.42 22.29
C PRO A 313 15.22 -19.65 22.46
N GLU A 314 15.47 -20.50 23.43
CA GLU A 314 14.74 -21.75 23.63
C GLU A 314 13.41 -21.60 24.39
N SER A 315 13.17 -20.48 25.08
CA SER A 315 11.92 -20.26 25.80
C SER A 315 10.98 -19.32 25.05
N CYS A 316 9.88 -19.85 24.57
CA CYS A 316 8.83 -19.09 23.86
C CYS A 316 8.22 -17.97 24.73
N THR A 317 8.32 -18.08 26.05
CA THR A 317 7.84 -17.10 27.03
C THR A 317 8.76 -15.90 27.16
N GLU A 318 10.03 -16.01 26.77
CA GLU A 318 11.01 -14.94 26.84
C GLU A 318 11.13 -14.16 25.51
N LYS A 319 10.69 -14.80 24.40
CA LYS A 319 10.78 -14.21 23.06
C LYS A 319 9.74 -13.12 22.81
N TRP A 320 8.55 -13.25 23.37
CA TRP A 320 7.47 -12.25 23.28
C TRP A 320 6.76 -12.16 24.65
N PRO A 321 7.26 -11.39 25.60
CA PRO A 321 6.62 -11.22 26.88
C PRO A 321 5.28 -10.51 26.70
N LEU A 322 4.21 -11.04 27.28
CA LEU A 322 2.96 -10.33 27.38
C LEU A 322 3.17 -9.14 28.31
N PRO A 323 2.79 -7.92 27.93
CA PRO A 323 2.97 -6.75 28.77
C PRO A 323 2.35 -6.96 30.17
N ILE A 324 3.09 -6.60 31.21
CA ILE A 324 2.75 -6.88 32.61
C ILE A 324 1.37 -6.31 32.99
N GLU A 325 0.99 -5.17 32.43
CA GLU A 325 -0.31 -4.54 32.65
C GLU A 325 -1.50 -5.40 32.23
N TYR A 326 -1.32 -6.34 31.30
CA TYR A 326 -2.36 -7.30 30.89
C TYR A 326 -2.41 -8.53 31.79
N LEU A 327 -1.39 -8.75 32.61
CA LEU A 327 -1.31 -9.85 33.55
C LEU A 327 -1.89 -9.54 34.93
N ASN A 328 -2.50 -8.36 35.12
CA ASN A 328 -3.13 -7.96 36.37
C ASN A 328 -4.40 -8.76 36.65
N ASP A 329 -4.68 -8.95 37.94
CA ASP A 329 -5.82 -9.72 38.45
C ASP A 329 -7.15 -9.24 37.84
N GLY A 330 -7.91 -10.21 37.31
CA GLY A 330 -9.24 -9.97 36.74
C GLY A 330 -9.29 -9.39 35.34
N ASN A 331 -8.15 -9.14 34.69
CA ASN A 331 -8.17 -8.67 33.30
C ASN A 331 -8.73 -9.73 32.35
N ARG A 332 -9.62 -9.28 31.47
CA ARG A 332 -10.23 -10.09 30.42
C ARG A 332 -9.52 -9.79 29.10
N ILE A 333 -8.90 -10.81 28.50
CA ILE A 333 -8.09 -10.68 27.28
C ILE A 333 -8.78 -11.40 26.13
N VAL A 334 -8.77 -10.76 24.96
CA VAL A 334 -9.11 -11.38 23.68
C VAL A 334 -7.85 -11.41 22.82
N LEU A 335 -7.40 -12.61 22.43
CA LEU A 335 -6.26 -12.78 21.52
C LEU A 335 -6.74 -12.84 20.07
N TYR A 336 -6.05 -12.10 19.20
CA TYR A 336 -6.22 -12.17 17.76
C TYR A 336 -4.96 -12.72 17.10
N GLY A 337 -5.13 -13.75 16.26
CA GLY A 337 -4.05 -14.39 15.51
C GLY A 337 -3.54 -15.67 16.17
N ALA A 338 -3.42 -16.74 15.38
CA ALA A 338 -2.89 -18.04 15.81
C ALA A 338 -1.43 -18.28 15.38
N GLY A 339 -0.75 -17.22 14.91
CA GLY A 339 0.69 -17.28 14.64
C GLY A 339 1.51 -17.53 15.90
N ASP A 340 2.82 -17.62 15.76
CA ASP A 340 3.73 -17.98 16.88
C ASP A 340 3.65 -17.01 18.05
N VAL A 341 3.45 -15.71 17.79
CA VAL A 341 3.26 -14.68 18.83
C VAL A 341 1.96 -14.92 19.59
N GLY A 342 0.84 -15.15 18.89
CA GLY A 342 -0.45 -15.45 19.53
C GLY A 342 -0.41 -16.72 20.37
N LYS A 343 0.25 -17.77 19.90
CA LYS A 343 0.50 -19.01 20.68
C LYS A 343 1.36 -18.76 21.91
N CYS A 344 2.36 -17.89 21.79
CA CYS A 344 3.23 -17.51 22.90
C CYS A 344 2.44 -16.75 23.97
N TYR A 345 1.62 -15.76 23.59
CA TYR A 345 0.75 -15.03 24.52
C TYR A 345 -0.29 -15.93 25.17
N PHE A 346 -0.90 -16.85 24.43
CA PHE A 346 -1.83 -17.84 24.96
C PHE A 346 -1.19 -18.66 26.10
N ARG A 347 0.03 -19.17 25.89
CA ARG A 347 0.76 -19.93 26.92
C ARG A 347 1.07 -19.10 28.17
N GLN A 348 1.41 -17.81 28.00
CA GLN A 348 1.67 -16.90 29.12
C GLN A 348 0.38 -16.62 29.90
N ILE A 349 -0.76 -16.40 29.21
CA ILE A 349 -2.06 -16.23 29.85
C ILE A 349 -2.47 -17.49 30.61
N GLN A 350 -2.28 -18.67 30.02
CA GLN A 350 -2.60 -19.94 30.73
C GLN A 350 -1.75 -20.16 32.00
N LYS A 351 -0.52 -19.66 32.01
CA LYS A 351 0.34 -19.77 33.21
C LYS A 351 -0.07 -18.78 34.31
N ASN A 352 -0.73 -17.69 33.93
CA ASN A 352 -1.19 -16.68 34.89
C ASN A 352 -2.65 -16.90 35.27
N ARG A 353 -2.88 -17.48 36.47
CA ARG A 353 -4.21 -17.85 36.96
C ARG A 353 -5.17 -16.67 37.18
N ASN A 354 -4.65 -15.46 37.19
CA ASN A 354 -5.40 -14.23 37.48
C ASN A 354 -5.94 -13.53 36.26
N VAL A 355 -5.61 -14.02 35.05
CA VAL A 355 -6.02 -13.44 33.77
C VAL A 355 -7.04 -14.35 33.09
N ILE A 356 -8.15 -13.78 32.65
CA ILE A 356 -9.22 -14.50 31.96
C ILE A 356 -9.08 -14.34 30.46
N LEU A 357 -8.74 -15.43 29.75
CA LEU A 357 -8.83 -15.46 28.29
C LEU A 357 -10.29 -15.61 27.88
N CYS A 358 -10.87 -14.55 27.32
CA CYS A 358 -12.29 -14.52 26.91
C CYS A 358 -12.53 -15.10 25.53
N ALA A 359 -11.59 -14.89 24.59
CA ALA A 359 -11.67 -15.42 23.25
C ALA A 359 -10.29 -15.45 22.60
N TRP A 360 -10.13 -16.37 21.63
CA TRP A 360 -9.00 -16.40 20.72
C TRP A 360 -9.55 -16.55 19.30
N ALA A 361 -9.39 -15.52 18.46
CA ALA A 361 -9.89 -15.49 17.11
C ALA A 361 -8.72 -15.50 16.11
N ASP A 362 -8.80 -16.36 15.08
CA ASP A 362 -7.92 -16.38 13.93
C ASP A 362 -8.76 -16.42 12.66
N GLN A 363 -8.32 -15.69 11.64
CA GLN A 363 -9.00 -15.65 10.34
C GLN A 363 -9.03 -17.01 9.61
N ASN A 364 -8.15 -17.93 10.01
CA ASN A 364 -7.97 -19.24 9.38
C ASN A 364 -8.44 -20.42 10.25
N TYR A 365 -9.06 -20.20 11.39
CA TYR A 365 -9.44 -21.27 12.29
C TYR A 365 -10.91 -21.21 12.73
N GLU A 366 -11.70 -22.14 12.21
CA GLU A 366 -13.10 -22.41 12.63
C GLU A 366 -13.21 -23.16 13.95
N LYS A 367 -12.31 -23.04 14.90
CA LYS A 367 -12.42 -23.79 16.16
C LYS A 367 -12.89 -22.91 17.31
N LYS A 368 -14.11 -23.18 17.73
CA LYS A 368 -14.70 -22.75 18.98
C LYS A 368 -13.84 -23.25 20.15
N ILE A 369 -13.39 -22.32 20.99
CA ILE A 369 -12.90 -22.65 22.31
C ILE A 369 -14.14 -22.89 23.17
N ARG A 370 -14.25 -24.07 23.73
CA ARG A 370 -15.23 -24.42 24.76
C ARG A 370 -14.73 -24.02 26.13
#